data_f4fb6afff5b2ea0f0c8d30769eb328bc
#
_entry.id   f4fb6afff5b2ea0f0c8d30769eb328bc
#
_cell.length_a   1.000
_cell.length_b   1.000
_cell.length_c   1.000
_cell.angle_alpha   90.00
_cell.angle_beta   90.00
_cell.angle_gamma   90.00
#
_symmetry.space_group_name_H-M   'P 1'
#
loop_
_entity.id
_entity.type
_entity.pdbx_description
1 polymer ?
#
loop_
_entity_poly.entity_id
_entity_poly.type
_entity_poly.pdbx_seq_one_letter_code
_entity_poly.pdbx_strand_id
1 'polypeptide(L)'
;MAIVITRSESGMSLTTSFAALDNLAGASVSSSFTVPTGVSAIKQVSISMSNDAAEETIGLLKISGNAMRDGDAVFTAAGMVIGATATGNASNNIQYDTDLGVVSGNSVELSLAGTTAATVDAAVTVTFA
;
A
#
# COMPACT_ATOMS: atom_id res chain seq x y z
N MET A 1 -15.61 14.63 7.85
CA MET A 1 -15.61 14.26 6.42
C MET A 1 -14.49 13.27 6.17
N ALA A 2 -14.77 12.16 5.52
CA ALA A 2 -13.77 11.17 5.18
C ALA A 2 -13.44 11.27 3.68
N ILE A 3 -12.17 11.26 3.34
CA ILE A 3 -11.69 11.30 1.96
C ILE A 3 -10.80 10.07 1.75
N VAL A 4 -11.07 9.36 0.68
CA VAL A 4 -10.42 8.08 0.36
C VAL A 4 -9.55 8.24 -0.87
N ILE A 5 -8.30 7.79 -0.78
CA ILE A 5 -7.37 7.77 -1.91
C ILE A 5 -6.83 6.35 -2.05
N THR A 6 -6.83 5.85 -3.27
CA THR A 6 -6.35 4.51 -3.61
C THR A 6 -5.18 4.60 -4.60
N ARG A 7 -4.20 3.74 -4.39
CA ARG A 7 -3.13 3.45 -5.35
C ARG A 7 -3.00 1.94 -5.52
N SER A 8 -2.69 1.52 -6.73
CA SER A 8 -2.58 0.10 -7.07
C SER A 8 -1.36 -0.16 -7.93
N GLU A 9 -0.98 -1.42 -8.03
CA GLU A 9 0.00 -1.93 -8.96
C GLU A 9 -0.42 -3.31 -9.43
N SER A 10 -0.16 -3.60 -10.70
CA SER A 10 -0.39 -4.92 -11.28
C SER A 10 0.93 -5.49 -11.74
N GLY A 11 1.19 -6.77 -11.41
CA GLY A 11 2.43 -7.43 -11.82
C GLY A 11 3.69 -6.83 -11.21
N MET A 12 3.60 -6.35 -9.97
CA MET A 12 4.72 -5.75 -9.28
C MET A 12 5.66 -6.81 -8.73
N SER A 13 6.95 -6.70 -9.05
CA SER A 13 7.98 -7.53 -8.42
C SER A 13 8.39 -6.91 -7.09
N LEU A 14 8.14 -7.61 -5.99
CA LEU A 14 8.56 -7.16 -4.68
C LEU A 14 10.05 -7.40 -4.49
N THR A 15 10.71 -6.43 -3.92
CA THR A 15 12.11 -6.50 -3.50
C THR A 15 12.23 -5.97 -2.07
N THR A 16 13.42 -6.02 -1.50
CA THR A 16 13.68 -5.45 -0.18
C THR A 16 13.71 -3.91 -0.18
N SER A 17 13.68 -3.30 -1.36
CA SER A 17 13.59 -1.85 -1.50
C SER A 17 12.14 -1.43 -1.74
N PHE A 18 11.70 -0.37 -1.09
CA PHE A 18 10.36 0.17 -1.29
C PHE A 18 10.23 0.77 -2.69
N ALA A 19 9.19 0.36 -3.39
CA ALA A 19 8.82 0.90 -4.70
C ALA A 19 7.47 1.59 -4.61
N ALA A 20 7.39 2.79 -5.13
CA ALA A 20 6.19 3.61 -5.04
C ALA A 20 5.04 3.04 -5.89
N LEU A 21 3.83 3.16 -5.37
CA LEU A 21 2.61 2.79 -6.08
C LEU A 21 2.17 3.98 -6.95
N ASP A 22 2.26 3.82 -8.24
CA ASP A 22 2.02 4.89 -9.22
C ASP A 22 0.94 4.52 -10.24
N ASN A 23 0.03 3.65 -9.86
CA ASN A 23 -1.03 3.18 -10.75
C ASN A 23 -2.40 3.31 -10.09
N LEU A 24 -3.43 3.45 -10.90
CA LEU A 24 -4.83 3.39 -10.47
C LEU A 24 -5.63 2.71 -11.57
N ALA A 25 -6.05 1.46 -11.30
CA ALA A 25 -6.89 0.68 -12.21
C ALA A 25 -6.33 0.59 -13.64
N GLY A 26 -5.00 0.43 -13.78
CA GLY A 26 -4.33 0.31 -15.06
C GLY A 26 -3.85 1.62 -15.67
N ALA A 27 -4.19 2.75 -15.07
CA ALA A 27 -3.72 4.06 -15.53
C ALA A 27 -2.55 4.55 -14.66
N SER A 28 -1.52 5.11 -15.29
CA SER A 28 -0.42 5.74 -14.56
C SER A 28 -0.90 7.01 -13.87
N VAL A 29 -0.55 7.14 -12.60
CA VAL A 29 -0.84 8.33 -11.79
C VAL A 29 0.43 8.75 -11.05
N SER A 30 0.44 9.94 -10.48
CA SER A 30 1.55 10.34 -9.63
C SER A 30 1.65 9.44 -8.40
N SER A 31 2.85 8.95 -8.08
CA SER A 31 3.09 8.18 -6.86
C SER A 31 2.89 9.03 -5.62
N SER A 32 3.25 10.29 -5.69
CA SER A 32 3.04 11.26 -4.63
C SER A 32 1.72 11.98 -4.85
N PHE A 33 0.94 12.14 -3.79
CA PHE A 33 -0.31 12.89 -3.84
C PHE A 33 -0.42 13.84 -2.66
N THR A 34 -1.19 14.88 -2.85
CA THR A 34 -1.38 15.93 -1.83
C THR A 34 -2.46 15.50 -0.84
N VAL A 35 -2.18 15.65 0.44
CA VAL A 35 -3.17 15.44 1.49
C VAL A 35 -4.31 16.43 1.31
N PRO A 36 -5.55 15.94 1.27
CA PRO A 36 -6.71 16.79 1.02
C PRO A 36 -6.87 17.90 2.06
N THR A 37 -7.47 18.99 1.62
CA THR A 37 -7.80 20.11 2.50
C THR A 37 -8.87 19.70 3.52
N GLY A 38 -8.70 20.12 4.74
CA GLY A 38 -9.69 19.91 5.81
C GLY A 38 -9.54 18.61 6.58
N VAL A 39 -8.52 17.80 6.26
CA VAL A 39 -8.22 16.57 7.02
C VAL A 39 -6.96 16.77 7.86
N SER A 40 -6.84 16.03 8.94
CA SER A 40 -5.71 16.12 9.87
C SER A 40 -5.06 14.79 10.20
N ALA A 41 -5.65 13.68 9.78
CA ALA A 41 -5.12 12.36 10.10
C ALA A 41 -5.50 11.31 9.06
N ILE A 42 -4.67 10.27 8.98
CA ILE A 42 -5.02 9.01 8.34
C ILE A 42 -5.70 8.15 9.39
N LYS A 43 -6.96 7.80 9.15
CA LYS A 43 -7.77 7.03 10.10
C LYS A 43 -7.85 5.56 9.78
N GLN A 44 -7.62 5.18 8.53
CA GLN A 44 -7.70 3.79 8.13
C GLN A 44 -6.79 3.53 6.94
N VAL A 45 -6.17 2.36 6.94
CA VAL A 45 -5.36 1.85 5.84
C VAL A 45 -5.85 0.46 5.50
N SER A 46 -6.20 0.24 4.25
CA SER A 46 -6.62 -1.06 3.73
C SER A 46 -5.64 -1.51 2.67
N ILE A 47 -5.13 -2.73 2.80
CA ILE A 47 -4.14 -3.32 1.90
C ILE A 47 -4.72 -4.61 1.35
N SER A 48 -4.87 -4.69 0.03
CA SER A 48 -5.21 -5.91 -0.67
C SER A 48 -4.03 -6.33 -1.51
N MET A 49 -3.62 -7.59 -1.39
CA MET A 49 -2.51 -8.11 -2.16
C MET A 49 -2.80 -9.54 -2.59
N SER A 50 -2.50 -9.85 -3.84
CA SER A 50 -2.52 -11.20 -4.35
C SER A 50 -1.19 -11.51 -5.02
N ASN A 51 -0.72 -12.76 -4.89
CA ASN A 51 0.46 -13.20 -5.61
C ASN A 51 0.07 -14.23 -6.68
N ASP A 52 0.89 -14.33 -7.69
CA ASP A 52 0.75 -15.31 -8.78
C ASP A 52 1.84 -16.39 -8.75
N ALA A 53 2.58 -16.45 -7.65
CA ALA A 53 3.62 -17.44 -7.42
C ALA A 53 3.22 -18.40 -6.31
N ALA A 54 3.72 -19.63 -6.36
CA ALA A 54 3.47 -20.64 -5.33
C ALA A 54 4.43 -20.43 -4.14
N GLU A 55 4.47 -19.23 -3.61
CA GLU A 55 5.36 -18.85 -2.51
C GLU A 55 4.64 -17.92 -1.54
N GLU A 56 4.94 -18.08 -0.27
CA GLU A 56 4.49 -17.14 0.74
C GLU A 56 5.15 -15.78 0.48
N THR A 57 4.32 -14.75 0.39
CA THR A 57 4.78 -13.39 0.18
C THR A 57 4.41 -12.54 1.37
N ILE A 58 5.39 -11.95 2.02
CA ILE A 58 5.18 -10.97 3.07
C ILE A 58 5.67 -9.65 2.54
N GLY A 59 4.77 -8.69 2.47
CA GLY A 59 5.06 -7.34 2.05
C GLY A 59 5.05 -6.38 3.23
N LEU A 60 5.62 -5.21 2.98
CA LEU A 60 5.55 -4.07 3.88
C LEU A 60 5.04 -2.87 3.09
N LEU A 61 4.05 -2.17 3.64
CA LEU A 61 3.60 -0.89 3.12
C LEU A 61 4.26 0.22 3.93
N LYS A 62 4.88 1.16 3.24
CA LYS A 62 5.37 2.39 3.85
C LYS A 62 4.54 3.58 3.37
N ILE A 63 4.08 4.36 4.32
CA ILE A 63 3.46 5.67 4.07
C ILE A 63 4.51 6.72 4.46
N SER A 64 4.94 7.50 3.50
CA SER A 64 6.02 8.47 3.68
C SER A 64 5.66 9.81 3.06
N GLY A 65 6.46 10.82 3.33
CA GLY A 65 6.30 12.14 2.77
C GLY A 65 6.30 13.23 3.84
N ASN A 66 6.40 14.47 3.38
CA ASN A 66 6.47 15.62 4.29
C ASN A 66 5.14 15.95 4.97
N ALA A 67 4.06 15.32 4.54
CA ALA A 67 2.78 15.42 5.24
C ALA A 67 2.75 14.65 6.56
N MET A 68 3.59 13.64 6.72
CA MET A 68 3.58 12.78 7.91
C MET A 68 4.18 13.52 9.10
N ARG A 69 3.34 13.85 10.10
CA ARG A 69 3.78 14.65 11.27
C ARG A 69 4.81 13.92 12.14
N ASP A 70 4.63 12.62 12.30
CA ASP A 70 5.45 11.81 13.21
C ASP A 70 6.44 10.92 12.44
N GLY A 71 6.69 11.22 11.16
CA GLY A 71 7.56 10.45 10.31
C GLY A 71 6.84 9.31 9.60
N ASP A 72 7.60 8.53 8.87
CA ASP A 72 7.08 7.44 8.05
C ASP A 72 6.40 6.35 8.89
N ALA A 73 5.35 5.78 8.35
CA ALA A 73 4.64 4.66 8.97
C ALA A 73 4.80 3.40 8.11
N VAL A 74 4.98 2.26 8.75
CA VAL A 74 5.14 0.98 8.07
C VAL A 74 4.10 -0.01 8.59
N PHE A 75 3.43 -0.70 7.66
CA PHE A 75 2.42 -1.71 7.93
C PHE A 75 2.79 -3.02 7.25
N THR A 76 2.47 -4.13 7.89
CA THR A 76 2.63 -5.44 7.26
C THR A 76 1.52 -5.67 6.24
N ALA A 77 1.91 -5.99 5.02
CA ALA A 77 1.02 -6.41 3.95
C ALA A 77 1.38 -7.85 3.58
N ALA A 78 0.41 -8.73 3.53
CA ALA A 78 0.67 -10.13 3.28
C ALA A 78 -0.13 -10.66 2.10
N GLY A 79 0.55 -11.27 1.15
CA GLY A 79 -0.03 -12.19 0.18
C GLY A 79 0.43 -13.58 0.55
N MET A 80 -0.45 -14.56 0.46
CA MET A 80 -0.18 -15.92 0.95
C MET A 80 -0.13 -16.94 -0.16
N VAL A 81 0.67 -17.94 0.07
CA VAL A 81 0.72 -19.16 -0.73
C VAL A 81 -0.22 -20.20 -0.18
N ILE A 82 -0.86 -20.91 -1.08
CA ILE A 82 -1.64 -22.09 -0.73
C ILE A 82 -1.01 -23.29 -1.43
N GLY A 83 -0.11 -23.97 -0.72
CA GLY A 83 0.46 -25.21 -1.17
C GLY A 83 1.56 -25.08 -2.23
N ALA A 84 2.53 -25.97 -2.20
CA ALA A 84 3.71 -25.92 -3.04
C ALA A 84 3.44 -26.21 -4.53
N THR A 85 2.27 -26.74 -4.85
CA THR A 85 1.88 -27.07 -6.22
C THR A 85 0.80 -26.14 -6.77
N ALA A 86 0.38 -25.17 -5.98
CA ALA A 86 -0.64 -24.24 -6.41
C ALA A 86 -0.10 -23.34 -7.51
N THR A 87 -1.00 -22.97 -8.40
CA THR A 87 -0.72 -21.99 -9.45
C THR A 87 -0.75 -20.56 -8.91
N GLY A 88 -0.40 -20.37 -7.69
CA GLY A 88 -0.31 -19.05 -7.13
C GLY A 88 -1.61 -18.42 -6.75
N ASN A 89 -2.18 -17.48 -7.00
CA ASN A 89 -3.52 -16.90 -6.78
C ASN A 89 -3.99 -16.90 -5.32
N ALA A 90 -3.08 -16.81 -4.39
CA ALA A 90 -3.43 -16.54 -3.02
C ALA A 90 -3.60 -15.03 -2.85
N SER A 91 -4.58 -14.63 -2.05
CA SER A 91 -4.85 -13.23 -1.78
C SER A 91 -5.11 -13.00 -0.31
N ASN A 92 -4.84 -11.79 0.13
CA ASN A 92 -5.15 -11.34 1.47
C ASN A 92 -5.58 -9.87 1.44
N ASN A 93 -6.46 -9.53 2.37
CA ASN A 93 -6.87 -8.17 2.62
C ASN A 93 -6.70 -7.88 4.10
N ILE A 94 -5.97 -6.82 4.43
CA ILE A 94 -5.72 -6.39 5.79
C ILE A 94 -6.17 -4.95 5.94
N GLN A 95 -6.82 -4.67 7.05
CA GLN A 95 -7.29 -3.34 7.37
C GLN A 95 -6.74 -2.91 8.72
N TYR A 96 -6.19 -1.72 8.76
CA TYR A 96 -5.67 -1.11 9.98
C TYR A 96 -6.46 0.15 10.30
N ASP A 97 -6.97 0.23 11.53
CA ASP A 97 -7.45 1.48 12.09
C ASP A 97 -6.26 2.22 12.69
N THR A 98 -6.10 3.48 12.34
CA THR A 98 -4.94 4.28 12.72
C THR A 98 -5.37 5.68 13.17
N ASP A 99 -4.41 6.43 13.63
CA ASP A 99 -4.55 7.86 13.90
C ASP A 99 -3.22 8.55 13.61
N LEU A 100 -2.83 8.53 12.34
CA LEU A 100 -1.57 9.10 11.90
C LEU A 100 -1.76 10.56 11.52
N GLY A 101 -1.17 11.46 12.27
CA GLY A 101 -1.25 12.89 12.01
C GLY A 101 -0.65 13.26 10.66
N VAL A 102 -1.36 14.07 9.90
CA VAL A 102 -0.90 14.58 8.60
C VAL A 102 -1.09 16.08 8.49
N VAL A 103 -0.29 16.70 7.64
CA VAL A 103 -0.40 18.11 7.30
C VAL A 103 -1.11 18.23 5.96
N SER A 104 -2.29 18.84 5.98
CA SER A 104 -3.06 19.14 4.79
C SER A 104 -2.24 20.00 3.82
N GLY A 105 -2.30 19.70 2.53
CA GLY A 105 -1.57 20.42 1.49
C GLY A 105 -0.15 19.90 1.24
N ASN A 106 0.41 19.11 2.12
CA ASN A 106 1.70 18.45 1.93
C ASN A 106 1.52 17.08 1.26
N SER A 107 2.61 16.46 0.87
CA SER A 107 2.55 15.24 0.05
C SER A 107 2.79 13.97 0.85
N VAL A 108 2.15 12.90 0.37
CA VAL A 108 2.26 11.53 0.85
C VAL A 108 2.55 10.61 -0.32
N GLU A 109 3.31 9.57 -0.07
CA GLU A 109 3.60 8.50 -1.03
C GLU A 109 3.37 7.15 -0.36
N LEU A 110 2.79 6.22 -1.11
CA LEU A 110 2.60 4.83 -0.71
C LEU A 110 3.58 3.96 -1.47
N SER A 111 4.32 3.12 -0.76
CA SER A 111 5.31 2.23 -1.38
C SER A 111 5.31 0.87 -0.73
N LEU A 112 5.65 -0.16 -1.50
CA LEU A 112 5.70 -1.54 -1.07
C LEU A 112 7.09 -2.11 -1.21
N ALA A 113 7.48 -2.93 -0.24
CA ALA A 113 8.64 -3.80 -0.29
C ALA A 113 8.21 -5.21 0.15
N GLY A 114 9.01 -6.19 -0.12
CA GLY A 114 8.70 -7.56 0.28
C GLY A 114 9.93 -8.44 0.43
N THR A 115 9.71 -9.60 1.01
CA THR A 115 10.77 -10.55 1.31
C THR A 115 11.02 -11.55 0.18
N THR A 116 10.17 -11.58 -0.83
CA THR A 116 10.31 -12.48 -1.99
C THR A 116 10.25 -11.69 -3.27
N ALA A 117 10.78 -12.29 -4.35
CA ALA A 117 10.69 -11.76 -5.69
C ALA A 117 9.38 -12.13 -6.40
N ALA A 118 8.36 -12.52 -5.65
CA ALA A 118 7.07 -12.87 -6.23
C ALA A 118 6.42 -11.66 -6.90
N THR A 119 5.75 -11.93 -8.00
CA THR A 119 4.94 -10.92 -8.68
C THR A 119 3.60 -10.81 -7.97
N VAL A 120 3.20 -9.61 -7.65
CA VAL A 120 1.97 -9.34 -6.91
C VAL A 120 1.11 -8.28 -7.61
N ASP A 121 -0.19 -8.40 -7.41
CA ASP A 121 -1.14 -7.32 -7.65
C ASP A 121 -1.52 -6.74 -6.29
N ALA A 122 -1.44 -5.44 -6.15
CA ALA A 122 -1.69 -4.77 -4.88
C ALA A 122 -2.60 -3.56 -5.05
N ALA A 123 -3.41 -3.31 -4.05
CA ALA A 123 -4.19 -2.08 -3.94
C ALA A 123 -4.16 -1.61 -2.49
N VAL A 124 -3.88 -0.34 -2.31
CA VAL A 124 -3.85 0.31 -1.00
C VAL A 124 -4.83 1.47 -1.00
N THR A 125 -5.68 1.48 -0.01
CA THR A 125 -6.66 2.55 0.20
C THR A 125 -6.39 3.21 1.54
N VAL A 126 -6.26 4.52 1.51
CA VAL A 126 -6.01 5.35 2.70
C VAL A 126 -7.20 6.25 2.92
N THR A 127 -7.73 6.27 4.12
CA THR A 127 -8.85 7.12 4.51
C THR A 127 -8.35 8.25 5.41
N PHE A 128 -8.55 9.46 4.94
CA PHE A 128 -8.25 10.69 5.69
C PHE A 128 -9.50 11.24 6.35
N ALA A 129 -9.32 11.81 7.50
CA ALA A 129 -10.40 12.55 8.17
C ALA A 129 -9.88 13.72 9.03
#